data_a8bce149c9fe1e996db4a9bd2a9100f1
#
_entry.id   a8bce149c9fe1e996db4a9bd2a9100f1
#
_cell.length_a   1.000
_cell.length_b   1.000
_cell.length_c   1.000
_cell.angle_alpha   90.00
_cell.angle_beta   90.00
_cell.angle_gamma   90.00
#
_symmetry.space_group_name_H-M   'P 1'
#
loop_
_entity.id
_entity.type
_entity.pdbx_description
1 polymer ?
#
loop_
_entity_poly.entity_id
_entity_poly.type
_entity_poly.pdbx_seq_one_letter_code
_entity_poly.pdbx_strand_id
1 'polypeptide(L)'
;MKRKVEKNTVTTVILTIVFAVLIIYSLFVILTLLWGVMTSLRNIEDINGSWDLLNPVKNVLKFPDLDSTHVYIDPDTGEEFIYHSRREFFQLFNYRQVIEAFKYKKSTFFYVNGRSDAVAHYQKVWFGGAANGANQATFIDILINTLLYTVGGAAIMCFMPAITAYITAKYDYVWCRVLHMINIIIMCIPVVGRYPTELTFLRNSGLYDTILGNYVQKMTGSGTYYLVYYAFFKGLSNVYRDAASIDGASEWTITFRIYFPLAQKMILTVFLIQFVNLWNDYQTLYLYLPSYPTFAYMVYYQVIEAQGITTFQELHMKTAACMFLALPVLILFIIFKDKLMGSISLGGIKE
;
A
#
# COMPACT_ATOMS: atom_id res chain seq x y z
N MET A 1 -20.64 4.94 -36.46
CA MET A 1 -21.92 5.70 -36.40
C MET A 1 -22.16 6.16 -34.96
N LYS A 2 -21.89 7.43 -34.61
CA LYS A 2 -22.13 7.94 -33.26
C LYS A 2 -23.64 8.07 -33.06
N ARG A 3 -24.26 7.22 -32.23
CA ARG A 3 -25.64 7.39 -31.76
C ARG A 3 -25.78 8.80 -31.16
N LYS A 4 -26.56 9.66 -31.78
CA LYS A 4 -27.06 10.91 -31.15
C LYS A 4 -27.94 10.48 -29.98
N VAL A 5 -27.42 10.61 -28.77
CA VAL A 5 -28.22 10.51 -27.57
C VAL A 5 -29.22 11.66 -27.63
N GLU A 6 -30.50 11.35 -27.75
CA GLU A 6 -31.56 12.35 -27.60
C GLU A 6 -31.34 13.08 -26.28
N LYS A 7 -31.16 14.39 -26.35
CA LYS A 7 -31.00 15.28 -25.18
C LYS A 7 -32.32 15.34 -24.43
N ASN A 8 -32.59 14.33 -23.62
CA ASN A 8 -33.66 14.43 -22.65
C ASN A 8 -33.21 15.41 -21.56
N THR A 9 -33.92 16.50 -21.36
CA THR A 9 -33.59 17.60 -20.42
C THR A 9 -33.31 17.03 -19.03
N VAL A 10 -34.08 16.03 -18.59
CA VAL A 10 -33.95 15.37 -17.29
C VAL A 10 -32.57 14.65 -17.19
N THR A 11 -32.17 13.92 -18.23
CA THR A 11 -30.87 13.23 -18.27
C THR A 11 -29.70 14.23 -18.23
N THR A 12 -29.83 15.36 -18.93
CA THR A 12 -28.82 16.42 -18.92
C THR A 12 -28.69 17.05 -17.54
N VAL A 13 -29.78 17.34 -16.85
CA VAL A 13 -29.77 17.89 -15.49
C VAL A 13 -29.14 16.92 -14.51
N ILE A 14 -29.51 15.64 -14.54
CA ILE A 14 -28.91 14.60 -13.68
C ILE A 14 -27.40 14.51 -13.92
N LEU A 15 -26.97 14.45 -15.17
CA LEU A 15 -25.53 14.39 -15.51
C LEU A 15 -24.80 15.64 -15.02
N THR A 16 -25.37 16.82 -15.14
CA THR A 16 -24.77 18.07 -14.65
C THR A 16 -24.60 18.05 -13.15
N ILE A 17 -25.59 17.57 -12.40
CA ILE A 17 -25.52 17.42 -10.94
C ILE A 17 -24.41 16.42 -10.56
N VAL A 18 -24.39 15.25 -11.20
CA VAL A 18 -23.37 14.24 -10.95
C VAL A 18 -21.96 14.80 -11.24
N PHE A 19 -21.80 15.51 -12.36
CA PHE A 19 -20.52 16.16 -12.69
C PHE A 19 -20.11 17.21 -11.66
N ALA A 20 -21.04 18.04 -11.20
CA ALA A 20 -20.76 19.04 -10.16
C ALA A 20 -20.29 18.38 -8.86
N VAL A 21 -20.95 17.31 -8.42
CA VAL A 21 -20.57 16.55 -7.23
C VAL A 21 -19.17 15.94 -7.39
N LEU A 22 -18.88 15.35 -8.55
CA LEU A 22 -17.55 14.77 -8.82
C LEU A 22 -16.45 15.84 -8.85
N ILE A 23 -16.72 17.02 -9.38
CA ILE A 23 -15.75 18.14 -9.38
C ILE A 23 -15.49 18.59 -7.94
N ILE A 24 -16.53 18.79 -7.14
CA ILE A 24 -16.39 19.19 -5.73
C ILE A 24 -15.59 18.14 -4.96
N TYR A 25 -15.90 16.86 -5.14
CA TYR A 25 -15.14 15.76 -4.53
C TYR A 25 -13.67 15.79 -4.94
N SER A 26 -13.38 15.94 -6.23
CA SER A 26 -12.01 15.99 -6.75
C SER A 26 -11.23 17.18 -6.21
N LEU A 27 -11.87 18.35 -6.14
CA LEU A 27 -11.27 19.54 -5.55
C LEU A 27 -10.95 19.34 -4.07
N PHE A 28 -11.86 18.73 -3.32
CA PHE A 28 -11.62 18.43 -1.91
C PHE A 28 -10.41 17.50 -1.70
N VAL A 29 -10.30 16.44 -2.49
CA VAL A 29 -9.14 15.51 -2.44
C VAL A 29 -7.83 16.23 -2.78
N ILE A 30 -7.83 17.06 -3.83
CA ILE A 30 -6.63 17.82 -4.23
C ILE A 30 -6.25 18.82 -3.14
N LEU A 31 -7.20 19.53 -2.56
CA LEU A 31 -6.95 20.48 -1.47
C LEU A 31 -6.39 19.79 -0.23
N THR A 32 -6.89 18.61 0.12
CA THR A 32 -6.38 17.83 1.25
C THR A 32 -4.94 17.39 1.03
N LEU A 33 -4.60 16.94 -0.18
CA LEU A 33 -3.20 16.59 -0.54
C LEU A 33 -2.28 17.80 -0.51
N LEU A 34 -2.72 18.93 -1.09
CA LEU A 34 -1.95 20.19 -1.06
C LEU A 34 -1.74 20.67 0.37
N TRP A 35 -2.78 20.62 1.21
CA TRP A 35 -2.67 20.93 2.63
C TRP A 35 -1.64 20.04 3.33
N GLY A 36 -1.66 18.73 3.06
CA GLY A 36 -0.69 17.78 3.61
C GLY A 36 0.74 18.12 3.21
N VAL A 37 0.98 18.40 1.92
CA VAL A 37 2.30 18.82 1.43
C VAL A 37 2.73 20.13 2.07
N MET A 38 1.87 21.15 2.10
CA MET A 38 2.17 22.44 2.69
C MET A 38 2.48 22.34 4.18
N THR A 39 1.69 21.54 4.92
CA THR A 39 1.88 21.34 6.36
C THR A 39 3.17 20.58 6.66
N SER A 40 3.54 19.60 5.85
CA SER A 40 4.78 18.82 6.00
C SER A 40 6.05 19.65 5.80
N LEU A 41 5.94 20.79 5.14
CA LEU A 41 7.05 21.71 4.85
C LEU A 41 7.08 22.92 5.79
N ARG A 42 6.14 23.03 6.74
CA ARG A 42 6.06 24.16 7.69
C ARG A 42 6.90 23.94 8.93
N ASN A 43 7.19 25.04 9.61
CA ASN A 43 7.77 25.04 10.97
C ASN A 43 6.63 24.95 12.02
N ILE A 44 7.00 24.53 13.25
CA ILE A 44 6.10 24.42 14.40
C ILE A 44 5.42 25.75 14.75
N GLU A 45 6.16 26.85 14.69
CA GLU A 45 5.67 28.19 15.01
C GLU A 45 4.58 28.67 14.04
N ASP A 46 4.72 28.34 12.76
CA ASP A 46 3.73 28.67 11.73
C ASP A 46 2.41 27.92 11.91
N ILE A 47 2.43 26.77 12.59
CA ILE A 47 1.25 25.94 12.81
C ILE A 47 0.52 26.39 14.08
N ASN A 48 1.25 26.65 15.16
CA ASN A 48 0.66 26.99 16.46
C ASN A 48 0.04 28.39 16.52
N GLY A 49 0.48 29.32 15.65
CA GLY A 49 0.04 30.71 15.66
C GLY A 49 -1.20 31.07 14.81
N SER A 50 -1.79 30.14 14.04
CA SER A 50 -2.66 30.54 12.94
C SER A 50 -3.89 29.69 12.65
N TRP A 51 -4.41 28.90 13.59
CA TRP A 51 -5.69 28.21 13.38
C TRP A 51 -6.86 29.18 13.46
N ASP A 52 -7.28 29.70 12.31
CA ASP A 52 -8.53 30.42 12.18
C ASP A 52 -9.64 29.45 11.73
N LEU A 53 -10.48 29.03 12.67
CA LEU A 53 -11.57 28.08 12.43
C LEU A 53 -12.58 28.60 11.40
N LEU A 54 -12.65 29.93 11.23
CA LEU A 54 -13.59 30.61 10.33
C LEU A 54 -13.03 30.74 8.89
N ASN A 55 -11.76 30.44 8.65
CA ASN A 55 -11.14 30.60 7.34
C ASN A 55 -10.23 29.43 6.95
N PRO A 56 -10.80 28.22 6.75
CA PRO A 56 -10.00 27.03 6.44
C PRO A 56 -9.15 27.18 5.15
N VAL A 57 -9.65 27.94 4.18
CA VAL A 57 -8.93 28.21 2.92
C VAL A 57 -7.69 29.07 3.16
N LYS A 58 -7.78 30.06 4.05
CA LYS A 58 -6.65 30.91 4.44
C LYS A 58 -5.58 30.10 5.18
N ASN A 59 -6.00 29.16 6.02
CA ASN A 59 -5.07 28.28 6.74
C ASN A 59 -4.34 27.29 5.79
N VAL A 60 -5.03 26.83 4.74
CA VAL A 60 -4.43 25.94 3.73
C VAL A 60 -3.45 26.69 2.82
N LEU A 61 -3.76 27.96 2.49
CA LEU A 61 -3.00 28.75 1.53
C LEU A 61 -2.11 29.84 2.20
N LYS A 62 -2.02 29.87 3.53
CA LYS A 62 -1.16 30.84 4.21
C LYS A 62 0.28 30.47 3.94
N PHE A 63 0.90 31.23 3.05
CA PHE A 63 2.34 31.25 2.90
C PHE A 63 2.94 31.86 4.16
N PRO A 64 4.07 31.33 4.68
CA PRO A 64 4.76 31.90 5.82
C PRO A 64 5.19 33.34 5.51
N ASP A 65 5.26 34.14 6.57
CA ASP A 65 5.70 35.51 6.45
C ASP A 65 7.17 35.51 6.03
N LEU A 66 7.42 36.00 4.82
CA LEU A 66 8.73 35.89 4.13
C LEU A 66 9.84 36.78 4.73
N ASP A 67 9.50 37.63 5.70
CA ASP A 67 10.43 38.64 6.28
C ASP A 67 10.80 38.38 7.74
N SER A 68 10.32 37.28 8.36
CA SER A 68 10.65 36.98 9.75
C SER A 68 11.91 36.13 9.88
N THR A 69 12.77 36.51 10.81
CA THR A 69 13.88 35.69 11.31
C THR A 69 13.34 34.75 12.37
N HIS A 70 13.49 33.44 12.19
CA HIS A 70 13.10 32.44 13.18
C HIS A 70 14.34 31.84 13.82
N VAL A 71 14.29 31.68 15.14
CA VAL A 71 15.32 30.99 15.92
C VAL A 71 14.77 29.64 16.29
N TYR A 72 15.41 28.56 15.84
CA TYR A 72 15.12 27.21 16.27
C TYR A 72 16.19 26.74 17.24
N ILE A 73 15.76 26.26 18.39
CA ILE A 73 16.66 25.63 19.36
C ILE A 73 16.47 24.11 19.21
N ASP A 74 17.53 23.41 18.84
CA ASP A 74 17.50 21.95 18.77
C ASP A 74 17.30 21.38 20.17
N PRO A 75 16.22 20.65 20.42
CA PRO A 75 15.92 20.12 21.74
C PRO A 75 16.91 19.08 22.25
N ASP A 76 17.70 18.46 21.35
CA ASP A 76 18.65 17.41 21.71
C ASP A 76 20.07 17.96 21.92
N THR A 77 20.45 19.00 21.20
CA THR A 77 21.80 19.60 21.26
C THR A 77 21.85 20.95 21.95
N GLY A 78 20.70 21.64 22.06
CA GLY A 78 20.63 23.01 22.60
C GLY A 78 21.24 24.08 21.67
N GLU A 79 21.57 23.72 20.44
CA GLU A 79 22.14 24.67 19.46
C GLU A 79 21.01 25.53 18.88
N GLU A 80 21.32 26.88 18.81
CA GLU A 80 20.43 27.85 18.18
C GLU A 80 20.72 27.95 16.68
N PHE A 81 19.72 27.64 15.86
CA PHE A 81 19.77 27.84 14.42
C PHE A 81 18.94 29.07 14.04
N ILE A 82 19.58 30.10 13.51
CA ILE A 82 18.92 31.28 12.97
C ILE A 82 18.74 31.10 11.47
N TYR A 83 17.49 31.09 10.98
CA TYR A 83 17.23 31.00 9.55
C TYR A 83 16.37 32.17 9.05
N HIS A 84 16.67 32.59 7.81
CA HIS A 84 15.94 33.63 7.09
C HIS A 84 14.94 33.00 6.13
N SER A 85 13.68 33.34 6.28
CA SER A 85 12.53 32.70 5.67
C SER A 85 12.54 32.59 4.13
N ARG A 86 13.26 33.44 3.41
CA ARG A 86 13.25 33.45 1.93
C ARG A 86 13.88 32.25 1.22
N ARG A 87 14.84 31.55 1.83
CA ARG A 87 15.52 30.39 1.23
C ARG A 87 15.10 29.06 1.83
N GLU A 88 14.46 29.07 2.97
CA GLU A 88 14.17 27.88 3.79
C GLU A 88 12.69 27.59 3.89
N PHE A 89 11.91 28.17 2.98
CA PHE A 89 10.45 27.97 2.88
C PHE A 89 10.07 26.48 2.80
N PHE A 90 10.88 25.69 2.11
CA PHE A 90 10.71 24.25 2.04
C PHE A 90 11.63 23.59 3.04
N GLN A 91 11.14 23.33 4.25
CA GLN A 91 11.91 22.60 5.26
C GLN A 91 12.01 21.11 4.89
N LEU A 92 12.89 20.83 3.94
CA LEU A 92 13.34 19.48 3.65
C LEU A 92 13.99 18.83 4.88
N PHE A 93 14.35 19.62 5.87
CA PHE A 93 14.84 19.18 7.17
C PHE A 93 13.82 18.27 7.89
N ASN A 94 12.52 18.56 7.80
CA ASN A 94 11.48 17.69 8.35
C ASN A 94 11.57 16.25 7.78
N TYR A 95 11.85 16.13 6.47
CA TYR A 95 12.03 14.82 5.84
C TYR A 95 13.34 14.13 6.24
N ARG A 96 14.40 14.89 6.48
CA ARG A 96 15.64 14.37 7.04
C ARG A 96 15.41 13.83 8.45
N GLN A 97 14.72 14.57 9.30
CA GLN A 97 14.34 14.12 10.65
C GLN A 97 13.44 12.88 10.59
N VAL A 98 12.50 12.80 9.66
CA VAL A 98 11.69 11.59 9.44
C VAL A 98 12.59 10.40 9.09
N ILE A 99 13.57 10.56 8.18
CA ILE A 99 14.49 9.49 7.81
C ILE A 99 15.38 9.08 8.99
N GLU A 100 15.87 10.04 9.76
CA GLU A 100 16.71 9.77 10.94
C GLU A 100 15.92 9.12 12.08
N ALA A 101 14.63 9.46 12.23
CA ALA A 101 13.74 8.87 13.21
C ALA A 101 13.24 7.45 12.82
N PHE A 102 13.40 7.04 11.57
CA PHE A 102 13.20 5.64 11.16
C PHE A 102 14.32 4.72 11.65
N LYS A 103 14.68 4.88 12.93
CA LYS A 103 15.56 3.95 13.67
C LYS A 103 14.71 3.16 14.65
N TYR A 104 14.48 1.91 14.34
CA TYR A 104 13.65 1.04 15.16
C TYR A 104 14.48 0.35 16.24
N LYS A 105 14.17 0.63 17.53
CA LYS A 105 14.79 -0.07 18.67
C LYS A 105 13.96 -1.31 19.00
N LYS A 106 14.51 -2.47 18.75
CA LYS A 106 13.89 -3.77 18.99
C LYS A 106 13.42 -4.00 20.45
N SER A 107 14.06 -3.35 21.41
CA SER A 107 13.78 -3.51 22.84
C SER A 107 12.42 -2.97 23.30
N THR A 108 11.82 -2.06 22.54
CA THR A 108 10.58 -1.38 22.98
C THR A 108 9.33 -2.18 22.64
N PHE A 109 9.40 -3.10 21.68
CA PHE A 109 8.23 -3.83 21.17
C PHE A 109 7.91 -5.15 21.87
N PHE A 110 8.88 -5.76 22.53
CA PHE A 110 8.75 -7.15 23.00
C PHE A 110 8.34 -7.33 24.44
N TYR A 111 8.16 -6.25 25.19
CA TYR A 111 7.65 -6.30 26.55
C TYR A 111 6.14 -6.62 26.68
N VAL A 112 5.41 -6.65 25.55
CA VAL A 112 3.95 -6.86 25.58
C VAL A 112 3.55 -8.27 26.01
N ASN A 113 4.44 -9.28 25.95
CA ASN A 113 4.08 -10.67 26.28
C ASN A 113 4.94 -11.38 27.34
N GLY A 114 5.84 -10.67 28.04
CA GLY A 114 6.54 -11.25 29.21
C GLY A 114 7.41 -12.49 28.91
N ARG A 115 7.75 -12.79 27.69
CA ARG A 115 8.58 -13.96 27.32
C ARG A 115 9.97 -13.53 26.88
N SER A 116 10.96 -13.82 27.72
CA SER A 116 12.39 -13.67 27.42
C SER A 116 12.86 -14.54 26.23
N ASP A 117 12.12 -15.59 25.91
CA ASP A 117 12.46 -16.54 24.82
C ASP A 117 12.26 -15.93 23.43
N ALA A 118 11.41 -14.92 23.30
CA ALA A 118 11.21 -14.20 22.04
C ALA A 118 12.50 -13.50 21.57
N VAL A 119 13.28 -12.95 22.49
CA VAL A 119 14.52 -12.20 22.19
C VAL A 119 15.57 -13.07 21.51
N ALA A 120 15.69 -14.33 21.91
CA ALA A 120 16.68 -15.27 21.33
C ALA A 120 16.33 -15.69 19.88
N HIS A 121 15.04 -15.73 19.54
CA HIS A 121 14.58 -16.11 18.20
C HIS A 121 14.87 -15.02 17.16
N TYR A 122 14.84 -13.76 17.56
CA TYR A 122 15.02 -12.59 16.69
C TYR A 122 16.48 -12.30 16.30
N GLN A 123 17.45 -12.93 16.95
CA GLN A 123 18.87 -12.79 16.59
C GLN A 123 19.26 -13.46 15.27
N LYS A 124 18.35 -14.24 14.67
CA LYS A 124 18.58 -14.98 13.42
C LYS A 124 17.86 -14.40 12.19
N VAL A 125 17.38 -13.18 12.24
CA VAL A 125 16.65 -12.60 11.10
C VAL A 125 17.60 -12.21 9.97
N TRP A 126 17.36 -12.77 8.81
CA TRP A 126 18.21 -12.74 7.61
C TRP A 126 18.42 -11.34 7.00
N PHE A 127 17.55 -10.38 7.28
CA PHE A 127 17.58 -9.05 6.72
C PHE A 127 17.25 -8.02 7.79
N GLY A 128 18.26 -7.56 8.48
CA GLY A 128 18.10 -6.40 9.32
C GLY A 128 18.80 -6.46 10.65
N GLY A 129 19.78 -5.64 10.81
CA GLY A 129 20.26 -5.01 12.03
C GLY A 129 20.71 -5.87 13.18
N ALA A 130 20.33 -7.13 13.25
CA ALA A 130 20.71 -8.01 14.35
C ALA A 130 22.13 -8.58 14.22
N ALA A 131 22.72 -8.55 13.03
CA ALA A 131 24.08 -9.08 12.78
C ALA A 131 25.18 -8.27 13.49
N ASN A 132 24.92 -7.02 13.83
CA ASN A 132 25.91 -6.10 14.39
C ASN A 132 25.77 -5.85 15.91
N GLY A 133 25.00 -6.66 16.63
CA GLY A 133 24.79 -6.47 18.08
C GLY A 133 23.97 -5.23 18.46
N ALA A 134 23.60 -4.42 17.51
CA ALA A 134 22.69 -3.30 17.71
C ALA A 134 21.25 -3.78 17.53
N ASN A 135 20.46 -3.76 18.58
CA ASN A 135 19.01 -4.08 18.55
C ASN A 135 18.18 -3.02 17.77
N GLN A 136 18.69 -2.50 16.66
CA GLN A 136 18.10 -1.41 15.91
C GLN A 136 18.05 -1.76 14.43
N ALA A 137 16.87 -1.63 13.81
CA ALA A 137 16.74 -1.65 12.35
C ALA A 137 17.09 -0.25 11.82
N THR A 138 17.92 -0.22 10.79
CA THR A 138 18.28 1.01 10.08
C THR A 138 17.23 1.36 9.03
N PHE A 139 17.30 2.57 8.47
CA PHE A 139 16.45 2.98 7.34
C PHE A 139 16.54 2.00 6.16
N ILE A 140 17.72 1.49 5.86
CA ILE A 140 17.93 0.53 4.76
C ILE A 140 17.24 -0.79 5.06
N ASP A 141 17.30 -1.27 6.29
CA ASP A 141 16.61 -2.51 6.70
C ASP A 141 15.09 -2.35 6.55
N ILE A 142 14.55 -1.21 6.96
CA ILE A 142 13.12 -0.89 6.82
C ILE A 142 12.72 -0.82 5.34
N LEU A 143 13.56 -0.22 4.49
CA LEU A 143 13.36 -0.18 3.04
C LEU A 143 13.31 -1.59 2.43
N ILE A 144 14.28 -2.44 2.77
CA ILE A 144 14.34 -3.82 2.28
C ILE A 144 13.13 -4.61 2.75
N ASN A 145 12.76 -4.50 4.03
CA ASN A 145 11.56 -5.14 4.58
C ASN A 145 10.30 -4.67 3.86
N THR A 146 10.18 -3.35 3.60
CA THR A 146 9.06 -2.79 2.86
C THR A 146 8.97 -3.37 1.46
N LEU A 147 10.08 -3.43 0.72
CA LEU A 147 10.10 -3.98 -0.63
C LEU A 147 9.80 -5.48 -0.64
N LEU A 148 10.39 -6.27 0.25
CA LEU A 148 10.10 -7.71 0.37
C LEU A 148 8.63 -7.95 0.71
N TYR A 149 8.08 -7.22 1.67
CA TYR A 149 6.69 -7.34 2.06
C TYR A 149 5.74 -6.96 0.93
N THR A 150 5.95 -5.80 0.31
CA THR A 150 5.03 -5.25 -0.69
C THR A 150 5.16 -5.94 -2.04
N VAL A 151 6.38 -6.06 -2.59
CA VAL A 151 6.60 -6.67 -3.92
C VAL A 151 6.34 -8.16 -3.86
N GLY A 152 6.93 -8.86 -2.88
CA GLY A 152 6.73 -10.30 -2.72
C GLY A 152 5.29 -10.67 -2.40
N GLY A 153 4.66 -9.94 -1.47
CA GLY A 153 3.25 -10.14 -1.14
C GLY A 153 2.31 -9.84 -2.31
N ALA A 154 2.51 -8.72 -3.02
CA ALA A 154 1.71 -8.36 -4.19
C ALA A 154 1.86 -9.38 -5.32
N ALA A 155 3.06 -9.90 -5.55
CA ALA A 155 3.28 -10.95 -6.54
C ALA A 155 2.47 -12.22 -6.19
N ILE A 156 2.53 -12.68 -4.95
CA ILE A 156 1.77 -13.84 -4.50
C ILE A 156 0.26 -13.60 -4.63
N MET A 157 -0.24 -12.48 -4.12
CA MET A 157 -1.66 -12.13 -4.16
C MET A 157 -2.19 -11.88 -5.59
N CYS A 158 -1.31 -11.65 -6.54
CA CYS A 158 -1.63 -11.49 -7.96
C CYS A 158 -1.57 -12.82 -8.71
N PHE A 159 -0.46 -13.57 -8.58
CA PHE A 159 -0.21 -14.77 -9.37
C PHE A 159 -1.00 -15.99 -8.89
N MET A 160 -1.20 -16.18 -7.58
CA MET A 160 -1.93 -17.33 -7.05
C MET A 160 -3.39 -17.38 -7.54
N PRO A 161 -4.19 -16.30 -7.42
CA PRO A 161 -5.53 -16.31 -7.98
C PRO A 161 -5.54 -16.37 -9.52
N ALA A 162 -4.53 -15.82 -10.22
CA ALA A 162 -4.44 -15.92 -11.69
C ALA A 162 -4.21 -17.36 -12.14
N ILE A 163 -3.27 -18.09 -11.52
CA ILE A 163 -3.01 -19.49 -11.82
C ILE A 163 -4.24 -20.35 -11.51
N THR A 164 -4.83 -20.17 -10.33
CA THR A 164 -6.03 -20.93 -9.92
C THR A 164 -7.20 -20.67 -10.87
N ALA A 165 -7.42 -19.41 -11.26
CA ALA A 165 -8.46 -19.03 -12.20
C ALA A 165 -8.22 -19.58 -13.61
N TYR A 166 -6.99 -19.59 -14.08
CA TYR A 166 -6.62 -20.18 -15.37
C TYR A 166 -6.93 -21.67 -15.39
N ILE A 167 -6.48 -22.42 -14.37
CA ILE A 167 -6.70 -23.84 -14.27
C ILE A 167 -8.19 -24.15 -14.24
N THR A 168 -8.97 -23.47 -13.41
CA THR A 168 -10.40 -23.73 -13.26
C THR A 168 -11.23 -23.26 -14.46
N ALA A 169 -10.75 -22.29 -15.25
CA ALA A 169 -11.44 -21.79 -16.44
C ALA A 169 -11.16 -22.61 -17.68
N LYS A 170 -9.98 -23.22 -17.80
CA LYS A 170 -9.50 -23.88 -19.03
C LYS A 170 -9.56 -25.40 -18.99
N TYR A 171 -9.60 -25.99 -17.80
CA TYR A 171 -9.65 -27.43 -17.66
C TYR A 171 -10.97 -27.89 -17.05
N ASP A 172 -11.62 -28.87 -17.69
CA ASP A 172 -12.92 -29.39 -17.26
C ASP A 172 -12.80 -30.71 -16.48
N TYR A 173 -11.88 -30.74 -15.51
CA TYR A 173 -11.78 -31.85 -14.57
C TYR A 173 -12.67 -31.65 -13.35
N VAL A 174 -13.08 -32.74 -12.72
CA VAL A 174 -13.89 -32.68 -11.50
C VAL A 174 -13.24 -31.82 -10.42
N TRP A 175 -11.94 -31.96 -10.24
CA TRP A 175 -11.16 -31.16 -9.28
C TRP A 175 -11.14 -29.67 -9.58
N CYS A 176 -11.16 -29.28 -10.86
CA CYS A 176 -11.24 -27.87 -11.25
C CYS A 176 -12.60 -27.28 -10.89
N ARG A 177 -13.68 -28.04 -11.05
CA ARG A 177 -15.03 -27.63 -10.62
C ARG A 177 -15.14 -27.50 -9.10
N VAL A 178 -14.57 -28.46 -8.36
CA VAL A 178 -14.51 -28.41 -6.89
C VAL A 178 -13.71 -27.18 -6.43
N LEU A 179 -12.52 -26.93 -6.99
CA LEU A 179 -11.72 -25.75 -6.67
C LEU A 179 -12.47 -24.44 -6.96
N HIS A 180 -13.14 -24.36 -8.10
CA HIS A 180 -13.97 -23.19 -8.44
C HIS A 180 -15.06 -22.96 -7.39
N MET A 181 -15.78 -24.02 -7.01
CA MET A 181 -16.83 -23.96 -6.01
C MET A 181 -16.30 -23.54 -4.64
N ILE A 182 -15.16 -24.10 -4.21
CA ILE A 182 -14.48 -23.72 -2.95
C ILE A 182 -14.12 -22.23 -2.95
N ASN A 183 -13.54 -21.70 -4.04
CA ASN A 183 -13.21 -20.29 -4.13
C ASN A 183 -14.43 -19.38 -3.99
N ILE A 184 -15.56 -19.75 -4.62
CA ILE A 184 -16.82 -18.99 -4.49
C ILE A 184 -17.35 -19.06 -3.05
N ILE A 185 -17.36 -20.25 -2.44
CA ILE A 185 -17.84 -20.43 -1.06
C ILE A 185 -17.03 -19.59 -0.08
N ILE A 186 -15.69 -19.63 -0.18
CA ILE A 186 -14.80 -18.83 0.68
C ILE A 186 -15.09 -17.33 0.57
N MET A 187 -15.44 -16.84 -0.61
CA MET A 187 -15.80 -15.43 -0.79
C MET A 187 -17.13 -15.06 -0.13
N CYS A 188 -18.07 -16.00 -0.07
CA CYS A 188 -19.40 -15.75 0.50
C CYS A 188 -19.44 -15.89 2.03
N ILE A 189 -18.47 -16.57 2.64
CA ILE A 189 -18.43 -16.74 4.09
C ILE A 189 -17.84 -15.50 4.74
N PRO A 190 -18.61 -14.76 5.58
CA PRO A 190 -18.07 -13.68 6.36
C PRO A 190 -17.18 -14.26 7.47
N VAL A 191 -15.87 -14.16 7.32
CA VAL A 191 -14.93 -14.71 8.31
C VAL A 191 -14.78 -13.71 9.47
N VAL A 192 -15.68 -13.82 10.45
CA VAL A 192 -15.56 -13.11 11.73
C VAL A 192 -14.50 -13.83 12.58
N GLY A 193 -13.56 -13.07 13.16
CA GLY A 193 -12.50 -13.66 13.99
C GLY A 193 -11.30 -14.22 13.21
N ARG A 194 -11.12 -13.81 11.97
CA ARG A 194 -9.98 -14.22 11.12
C ARG A 194 -8.63 -14.02 11.80
N TYR A 195 -8.38 -12.85 12.37
CA TYR A 195 -7.08 -12.50 12.93
C TYR A 195 -6.60 -13.43 14.07
N PRO A 196 -7.41 -13.74 15.11
CA PRO A 196 -6.98 -14.68 16.14
C PRO A 196 -6.70 -16.08 15.62
N THR A 197 -7.51 -16.56 14.67
CA THR A 197 -7.37 -17.90 14.08
C THR A 197 -6.09 -18.02 13.27
N GLU A 198 -5.80 -17.04 12.41
CA GLU A 198 -4.57 -16.97 11.62
C GLU A 198 -3.34 -16.86 12.53
N LEU A 199 -3.41 -16.03 13.57
CA LEU A 199 -2.32 -15.88 14.55
C LEU A 199 -2.01 -17.20 15.26
N THR A 200 -3.05 -17.91 15.70
CA THR A 200 -2.90 -19.21 16.34
C THR A 200 -2.31 -20.24 15.38
N PHE A 201 -2.78 -20.28 14.13
CA PHE A 201 -2.25 -21.17 13.10
C PHE A 201 -0.76 -20.88 12.84
N LEU A 202 -0.38 -19.62 12.63
CA LEU A 202 1.01 -19.23 12.37
C LEU A 202 1.93 -19.56 13.55
N ARG A 203 1.45 -19.38 14.80
CA ARG A 203 2.21 -19.73 16.00
C ARG A 203 2.41 -21.25 16.13
N ASN A 204 1.35 -22.01 15.92
CA ASN A 204 1.40 -23.47 16.05
C ASN A 204 2.23 -24.13 14.94
N SER A 205 2.26 -23.54 13.75
CA SER A 205 3.07 -24.01 12.62
C SER A 205 4.52 -23.52 12.63
N GLY A 206 4.92 -22.69 13.60
CA GLY A 206 6.25 -22.09 13.65
C GLY A 206 6.52 -21.04 12.57
N LEU A 207 5.48 -20.58 11.89
CA LEU A 207 5.56 -19.58 10.81
C LEU A 207 5.31 -18.15 11.28
N TYR A 208 4.97 -17.97 12.57
CA TYR A 208 4.78 -16.64 13.14
C TYR A 208 6.07 -15.82 13.08
N ASP A 209 5.93 -14.54 12.75
CA ASP A 209 7.02 -13.58 12.64
C ASP A 209 8.13 -14.03 11.65
N THR A 210 7.71 -14.62 10.54
CA THR A 210 8.58 -15.00 9.42
C THR A 210 8.02 -14.47 8.11
N ILE A 211 8.91 -14.05 7.18
CA ILE A 211 8.50 -13.62 5.83
C ILE A 211 7.80 -14.77 5.10
N LEU A 212 8.25 -16.00 5.31
CA LEU A 212 7.62 -17.18 4.72
C LEU A 212 6.18 -17.36 5.21
N GLY A 213 5.95 -17.22 6.52
CA GLY A 213 4.60 -17.28 7.10
C GLY A 213 3.66 -16.23 6.54
N ASN A 214 4.16 -15.00 6.35
CA ASN A 214 3.41 -13.94 5.69
C ASN A 214 3.04 -14.29 4.23
N TYR A 215 3.96 -14.90 3.49
CA TYR A 215 3.69 -15.31 2.12
C TYR A 215 2.68 -16.47 2.06
N VAL A 216 2.79 -17.45 2.96
CA VAL A 216 1.79 -18.53 3.10
C VAL A 216 0.42 -17.98 3.42
N GLN A 217 0.30 -17.01 4.34
CA GLN A 217 -0.95 -16.33 4.65
C GLN A 217 -1.55 -15.65 3.40
N LYS A 218 -0.73 -14.98 2.59
CA LYS A 218 -1.18 -14.30 1.37
C LYS A 218 -1.59 -15.26 0.24
N MET A 219 -1.08 -16.50 0.23
CA MET A 219 -1.50 -17.52 -0.74
C MET A 219 -2.95 -17.95 -0.57
N THR A 220 -3.49 -17.86 0.64
CA THR A 220 -4.86 -18.32 0.94
C THR A 220 -5.95 -17.35 0.46
N GLY A 221 -5.59 -16.13 0.09
CA GLY A 221 -6.51 -15.06 -0.32
C GLY A 221 -6.83 -15.07 -1.80
N SER A 222 -7.69 -16.00 -2.29
CA SER A 222 -8.14 -15.98 -3.70
C SER A 222 -9.02 -14.77 -4.03
N GLY A 223 -9.87 -14.36 -3.13
CA GLY A 223 -10.65 -13.13 -3.15
C GLY A 223 -11.34 -12.77 -4.47
N THR A 224 -11.77 -11.53 -4.57
CA THR A 224 -12.48 -10.96 -5.74
C THR A 224 -11.69 -11.07 -7.05
N TYR A 225 -10.37 -11.02 -6.98
CA TYR A 225 -9.50 -11.08 -8.18
C TYR A 225 -9.53 -12.45 -8.86
N TYR A 226 -9.80 -13.52 -8.13
CA TYR A 226 -10.01 -14.84 -8.73
C TYR A 226 -11.16 -14.82 -9.74
N LEU A 227 -12.29 -14.21 -9.39
CA LEU A 227 -13.45 -14.14 -10.30
C LEU A 227 -13.15 -13.28 -11.53
N VAL A 228 -12.42 -12.19 -11.36
CA VAL A 228 -12.01 -11.31 -12.47
C VAL A 228 -11.12 -12.08 -13.45
N TYR A 229 -10.13 -12.80 -12.94
CA TYR A 229 -9.26 -13.65 -13.78
C TYR A 229 -10.02 -14.81 -14.41
N TYR A 230 -10.92 -15.45 -13.65
CA TYR A 230 -11.73 -16.55 -14.14
C TYR A 230 -12.60 -16.12 -15.33
N ALA A 231 -13.31 -15.00 -15.20
CA ALA A 231 -14.12 -14.45 -16.28
C ALA A 231 -13.28 -14.11 -17.52
N PHE A 232 -12.10 -13.53 -17.33
CA PHE A 232 -11.18 -13.22 -18.40
C PHE A 232 -10.69 -14.47 -19.13
N PHE A 233 -10.13 -15.44 -18.40
CA PHE A 233 -9.63 -16.67 -19.01
C PHE A 233 -10.73 -17.50 -19.66
N LYS A 234 -11.92 -17.53 -19.07
CA LYS A 234 -13.07 -18.22 -19.66
C LYS A 234 -13.54 -17.57 -20.97
N GLY A 235 -13.41 -16.25 -21.09
CA GLY A 235 -13.72 -15.51 -22.31
C GLY A 235 -12.69 -15.67 -23.45
N LEU A 236 -11.48 -16.14 -23.16
CA LEU A 236 -10.47 -16.41 -24.18
C LEU A 236 -10.82 -17.71 -24.95
N SER A 237 -10.62 -17.70 -26.28
CA SER A 237 -10.87 -18.89 -27.12
C SER A 237 -9.92 -20.04 -26.78
N ASN A 238 -10.42 -21.27 -26.82
CA ASN A 238 -9.61 -22.48 -26.70
C ASN A 238 -8.77 -22.78 -27.95
N VAL A 239 -9.06 -22.14 -29.08
CA VAL A 239 -8.29 -22.28 -30.33
C VAL A 239 -6.79 -22.05 -30.12
N TYR A 240 -6.40 -21.12 -29.24
CA TYR A 240 -4.99 -20.90 -28.91
C TYR A 240 -4.33 -22.13 -28.28
N ARG A 241 -5.05 -22.83 -27.44
CA ARG A 241 -4.57 -24.05 -26.78
C ARG A 241 -4.50 -25.20 -27.78
N ASP A 242 -5.56 -25.38 -28.57
CA ASP A 242 -5.68 -26.48 -29.52
C ASP A 242 -4.58 -26.36 -30.60
N ALA A 243 -4.34 -25.17 -31.15
CA ALA A 243 -3.25 -24.91 -32.09
C ALA A 243 -1.87 -25.22 -31.48
N ALA A 244 -1.58 -24.72 -30.27
CA ALA A 244 -0.32 -24.95 -29.60
C ALA A 244 -0.11 -26.43 -29.23
N SER A 245 -1.18 -27.15 -28.91
CA SER A 245 -1.12 -28.60 -28.64
C SER A 245 -0.80 -29.40 -29.90
N ILE A 246 -1.31 -29.00 -31.06
CA ILE A 246 -0.97 -29.60 -32.38
C ILE A 246 0.51 -29.37 -32.69
N ASP A 247 1.06 -28.20 -32.33
CA ASP A 247 2.49 -27.86 -32.46
C ASP A 247 3.38 -28.56 -31.43
N GLY A 248 2.82 -29.43 -30.56
CA GLY A 248 3.56 -30.20 -29.54
C GLY A 248 3.97 -29.39 -28.33
N ALA A 249 3.37 -28.20 -28.09
CA ALA A 249 3.68 -27.38 -26.91
C ALA A 249 3.20 -28.06 -25.62
N SER A 250 4.03 -28.04 -24.60
CA SER A 250 3.66 -28.52 -23.25
C SER A 250 2.65 -27.58 -22.60
N GLU A 251 1.84 -28.06 -21.66
CA GLU A 251 0.86 -27.27 -20.90
C GLU A 251 1.51 -26.07 -20.18
N TRP A 252 2.76 -26.20 -19.70
CA TRP A 252 3.54 -25.10 -19.14
C TRP A 252 3.84 -24.02 -20.19
N THR A 253 4.21 -24.43 -21.41
CA THR A 253 4.45 -23.51 -22.50
C THR A 253 3.18 -22.77 -22.89
N ILE A 254 2.07 -23.47 -23.01
CA ILE A 254 0.74 -22.89 -23.29
C ILE A 254 0.36 -21.88 -22.22
N THR A 255 0.48 -22.24 -20.94
CA THR A 255 0.14 -21.37 -19.83
C THR A 255 0.98 -20.10 -19.81
N PHE A 256 2.32 -20.25 -19.76
CA PHE A 256 3.21 -19.11 -19.49
C PHE A 256 3.64 -18.35 -20.74
N ARG A 257 3.62 -18.94 -21.93
CA ARG A 257 3.99 -18.27 -23.18
C ARG A 257 2.81 -17.78 -24.00
N ILE A 258 1.58 -18.26 -23.74
CA ILE A 258 0.40 -17.86 -24.50
C ILE A 258 -0.62 -17.17 -23.59
N TYR A 259 -1.19 -17.85 -22.60
CA TYR A 259 -2.29 -17.30 -21.82
C TYR A 259 -1.88 -16.20 -20.84
N PHE A 260 -0.75 -16.35 -20.18
CA PHE A 260 -0.27 -15.33 -19.22
C PHE A 260 0.15 -14.03 -19.91
N PRO A 261 0.86 -14.03 -21.04
CA PRO A 261 1.10 -12.80 -21.82
C PRO A 261 -0.18 -12.12 -22.32
N LEU A 262 -1.20 -12.88 -22.73
CA LEU A 262 -2.51 -12.32 -23.06
C LEU A 262 -3.18 -11.63 -21.86
N ALA A 263 -2.99 -12.17 -20.65
CA ALA A 263 -3.50 -11.61 -19.40
C ALA A 263 -2.58 -10.55 -18.78
N GLN A 264 -1.42 -10.24 -19.35
CA GLN A 264 -0.37 -9.41 -18.75
C GLN A 264 -0.88 -8.06 -18.26
N LYS A 265 -1.72 -7.38 -19.01
CA LYS A 265 -2.26 -6.07 -18.61
C LYS A 265 -3.10 -6.17 -17.34
N MET A 266 -3.94 -7.20 -17.25
CA MET A 266 -4.78 -7.43 -16.07
C MET A 266 -3.95 -7.88 -14.87
N ILE A 267 -2.98 -8.77 -15.09
CA ILE A 267 -2.04 -9.22 -14.05
C ILE A 267 -1.29 -8.01 -13.46
N LEU A 268 -0.76 -7.13 -14.32
CA LEU A 268 -0.07 -5.93 -13.88
C LEU A 268 -1.00 -4.98 -13.09
N THR A 269 -2.25 -4.84 -13.53
CA THR A 269 -3.23 -4.00 -12.82
C THR A 269 -3.51 -4.52 -11.41
N VAL A 270 -3.76 -5.82 -11.28
CA VAL A 270 -3.99 -6.44 -9.98
C VAL A 270 -2.73 -6.36 -9.10
N PHE A 271 -1.55 -6.59 -9.68
CA PHE A 271 -0.29 -6.44 -8.97
C PHE A 271 -0.12 -5.02 -8.38
N LEU A 272 -0.39 -3.98 -9.18
CA LEU A 272 -0.28 -2.59 -8.72
C LEU A 272 -1.30 -2.26 -7.62
N ILE A 273 -2.53 -2.75 -7.73
CA ILE A 273 -3.54 -2.56 -6.69
C ILE A 273 -3.09 -3.23 -5.39
N GLN A 274 -2.61 -4.48 -5.47
CA GLN A 274 -2.12 -5.19 -4.30
C GLN A 274 -0.85 -4.57 -3.72
N PHE A 275 0.04 -4.07 -4.57
CA PHE A 275 1.22 -3.34 -4.13
C PHE A 275 0.84 -2.12 -3.30
N VAL A 276 -0.11 -1.28 -3.78
CA VAL A 276 -0.57 -0.09 -3.05
C VAL A 276 -1.23 -0.46 -1.73
N ASN A 277 -2.05 -1.52 -1.71
CA ASN A 277 -2.68 -2.01 -0.48
C ASN A 277 -1.63 -2.44 0.55
N LEU A 278 -0.63 -3.22 0.13
CA LEU A 278 0.42 -3.71 1.02
C LEU A 278 1.42 -2.63 1.42
N TRP A 279 1.64 -1.62 0.56
CA TRP A 279 2.48 -0.47 0.89
C TRP A 279 1.94 0.31 2.09
N ASN A 280 0.62 0.41 2.22
CA ASN A 280 -0.06 1.10 3.31
C ASN A 280 -0.46 0.18 4.47
N ASP A 281 -0.17 -1.12 4.38
CA ASP A 281 -0.57 -2.09 5.40
C ASP A 281 0.40 -2.05 6.60
N TYR A 282 -0.09 -1.55 7.72
CA TYR A 282 0.62 -1.60 9.00
C TYR A 282 0.03 -2.65 9.95
N GLN A 283 -1.25 -3.01 9.78
CA GLN A 283 -1.97 -3.90 10.69
C GLN A 283 -1.45 -5.34 10.62
N THR A 284 -1.21 -5.84 9.43
CA THR A 284 -0.66 -7.20 9.23
C THR A 284 0.73 -7.31 9.85
N LEU A 285 1.57 -6.28 9.70
CA LEU A 285 2.90 -6.28 10.30
C LEU A 285 2.84 -6.21 11.81
N TYR A 286 1.99 -5.35 12.36
CA TYR A 286 1.78 -5.26 13.81
C TYR A 286 1.37 -6.61 14.42
N LEU A 287 0.50 -7.36 13.76
CA LEU A 287 -0.05 -8.61 14.27
C LEU A 287 0.84 -9.84 14.01
N TYR A 288 1.46 -9.93 12.83
CA TYR A 288 2.06 -11.18 12.35
C TYR A 288 3.56 -11.10 12.08
N LEU A 289 4.11 -9.88 11.87
CA LEU A 289 5.51 -9.64 11.49
C LEU A 289 6.17 -8.51 12.29
N PRO A 290 6.09 -8.53 13.63
CA PRO A 290 6.62 -7.43 14.43
C PRO A 290 8.14 -7.23 14.30
N SER A 291 8.90 -8.27 13.90
CA SER A 291 10.36 -8.14 13.68
C SER A 291 10.77 -7.55 12.34
N TYR A 292 9.83 -7.33 11.44
CA TYR A 292 10.10 -6.80 10.09
C TYR A 292 9.39 -5.46 9.87
N PRO A 293 9.83 -4.39 10.54
CA PRO A 293 9.19 -3.09 10.40
C PRO A 293 9.26 -2.60 8.95
N THR A 294 8.12 -2.13 8.43
CA THR A 294 8.03 -1.41 7.16
C THR A 294 7.83 0.07 7.39
N PHE A 295 7.90 0.89 6.33
CA PHE A 295 7.63 2.32 6.45
C PHE A 295 6.22 2.61 6.98
N ALA A 296 5.19 1.91 6.49
CA ALA A 296 3.82 2.10 6.98
C ALA A 296 3.70 1.77 8.47
N TYR A 297 4.30 0.68 8.89
CA TYR A 297 4.32 0.29 10.29
C TYR A 297 5.09 1.28 11.18
N MET A 298 6.23 1.78 10.70
CA MET A 298 7.02 2.78 11.44
C MET A 298 6.28 4.11 11.58
N VAL A 299 5.61 4.57 10.52
CA VAL A 299 4.77 5.78 10.61
C VAL A 299 3.63 5.58 11.60
N TYR A 300 2.92 4.45 11.54
CA TYR A 300 1.88 4.13 12.52
C TYR A 300 2.41 4.16 13.96
N TYR A 301 3.52 3.47 14.19
CA TYR A 301 4.14 3.39 15.50
C TYR A 301 4.55 4.75 16.03
N GLN A 302 5.26 5.53 15.24
CA GLN A 302 5.75 6.85 15.64
C GLN A 302 4.63 7.87 15.86
N VAL A 303 3.58 7.81 15.04
CA VAL A 303 2.48 8.78 15.10
C VAL A 303 1.46 8.44 16.20
N ILE A 304 1.20 7.15 16.46
CA ILE A 304 0.09 6.71 17.29
C ILE A 304 0.57 6.06 18.60
N GLU A 305 1.54 5.15 18.55
CA GLU A 305 1.95 4.39 19.73
C GLU A 305 3.05 5.06 20.55
N ALA A 306 3.99 5.74 19.95
CA ALA A 306 5.09 6.41 20.62
C ALA A 306 4.68 7.72 21.32
N GLN A 307 3.48 7.80 21.83
CA GLN A 307 2.98 8.95 22.58
C GLN A 307 3.91 9.26 23.76
N GLY A 308 4.66 10.36 23.65
CA GLY A 308 5.58 10.83 24.70
C GLY A 308 7.06 10.83 24.31
N ILE A 309 7.46 10.30 23.15
CA ILE A 309 8.83 10.31 22.68
C ILE A 309 8.92 11.18 21.42
N THR A 310 8.86 12.41 21.60
CA THR A 310 9.50 13.63 21.14
C THR A 310 9.34 14.09 19.70
N THR A 311 9.83 13.44 18.65
CA THR A 311 9.99 14.07 17.32
C THR A 311 8.69 14.11 16.51
N PHE A 312 7.79 13.13 16.70
CA PHE A 312 6.54 13.01 15.92
C PHE A 312 5.29 13.50 16.65
N GLN A 313 5.43 14.24 17.75
CA GLN A 313 4.25 14.82 18.42
C GLN A 313 3.64 15.96 17.61
N GLU A 314 4.47 16.66 16.89
CA GLU A 314 4.10 17.86 16.16
C GLU A 314 3.40 17.54 14.83
N LEU A 315 2.39 18.34 14.47
CA LEU A 315 1.55 18.11 13.29
C LEU A 315 2.36 18.08 11.99
N HIS A 316 3.36 18.97 11.85
CA HIS A 316 4.21 19.02 10.66
C HIS A 316 5.02 17.73 10.48
N MET A 317 5.57 17.16 11.56
CA MET A 317 6.33 15.91 11.51
C MET A 317 5.44 14.70 11.20
N LYS A 318 4.25 14.62 11.82
CA LYS A 318 3.25 13.60 11.49
C LYS A 318 2.87 13.65 10.01
N THR A 319 2.65 14.87 9.52
CA THR A 319 2.27 15.10 8.12
C THR A 319 3.43 14.80 7.17
N ALA A 320 4.67 15.17 7.53
CA ALA A 320 5.86 14.82 6.76
C ALA A 320 6.05 13.31 6.64
N ALA A 321 5.83 12.55 7.72
CA ALA A 321 5.89 11.09 7.70
C ALA A 321 4.80 10.47 6.79
N CYS A 322 3.57 10.99 6.85
CA CYS A 322 2.49 10.56 5.96
C CYS A 322 2.77 10.89 4.49
N MET A 323 3.30 12.09 4.21
CA MET A 323 3.68 12.49 2.85
C MET A 323 4.86 11.66 2.32
N PHE A 324 5.82 11.31 3.18
CA PHE A 324 6.89 10.38 2.82
C PHE A 324 6.36 9.04 2.32
N LEU A 325 5.32 8.50 2.97
CA LEU A 325 4.64 7.28 2.51
C LEU A 325 3.86 7.48 1.21
N ALA A 326 3.24 8.63 1.03
CA ALA A 326 2.39 8.90 -0.14
C ALA A 326 3.20 9.09 -1.43
N LEU A 327 4.41 9.65 -1.36
CA LEU A 327 5.23 9.99 -2.52
C LEU A 327 5.56 8.79 -3.43
N PRO A 328 6.06 7.64 -2.95
CA PRO A 328 6.37 6.51 -3.82
C PRO A 328 5.14 5.94 -4.52
N VAL A 329 3.99 5.90 -3.83
CA VAL A 329 2.72 5.45 -4.41
C VAL A 329 2.26 6.39 -5.51
N LEU A 330 2.36 7.71 -5.29
CA LEU A 330 2.02 8.73 -6.28
C LEU A 330 2.92 8.61 -7.52
N ILE A 331 4.22 8.44 -7.34
CA ILE A 331 5.18 8.25 -8.43
C ILE A 331 4.82 6.99 -9.24
N LEU A 332 4.58 5.88 -8.57
CA LEU A 332 4.16 4.64 -9.22
C LEU A 332 2.84 4.82 -10.00
N PHE A 333 1.86 5.51 -9.40
CA PHE A 333 0.60 5.79 -10.09
C PHE A 333 0.81 6.62 -11.36
N ILE A 334 1.63 7.67 -11.30
CA ILE A 334 1.94 8.52 -12.48
C ILE A 334 2.60 7.69 -13.58
N ILE A 335 3.53 6.79 -13.24
CA ILE A 335 4.23 5.93 -14.21
C ILE A 335 3.27 4.91 -14.85
N PHE A 336 2.36 4.34 -14.06
CA PHE A 336 1.53 3.21 -14.51
C PHE A 336 0.08 3.58 -14.86
N LYS A 337 -0.34 4.84 -14.70
CA LYS A 337 -1.73 5.30 -14.95
C LYS A 337 -2.28 4.85 -16.30
N ASP A 338 -1.49 4.96 -17.37
CA ASP A 338 -1.95 4.62 -18.73
C ASP A 338 -2.16 3.11 -18.90
N LYS A 339 -1.36 2.30 -18.21
CA LYS A 339 -1.51 0.84 -18.19
C LYS A 339 -2.73 0.41 -17.38
N LEU A 340 -3.02 1.11 -16.29
CA LEU A 340 -4.20 0.86 -15.44
C LEU A 340 -5.49 1.21 -16.16
N MET A 341 -5.55 2.37 -16.81
CA MET A 341 -6.76 2.82 -17.51
C MET A 341 -7.07 2.00 -18.79
N GLY A 342 -6.04 1.51 -19.49
CA GLY A 342 -6.22 0.69 -20.69
C GLY A 342 -6.77 -0.72 -20.43
N SER A 343 -6.68 -1.24 -19.19
CA SER A 343 -7.15 -2.61 -18.86
C SER A 343 -8.63 -2.68 -18.47
N ILE A 344 -9.19 -1.57 -18.00
CA ILE A 344 -10.60 -1.50 -17.57
C ILE A 344 -11.56 -1.57 -18.74
N SER A 345 -11.12 -1.22 -19.95
CA SER A 345 -11.95 -1.28 -21.17
C SER A 345 -12.15 -2.69 -21.75
N LEU A 346 -11.48 -3.71 -21.22
CA LEU A 346 -11.55 -5.10 -21.73
C LEU A 346 -12.76 -5.90 -21.22
N GLY A 347 -13.56 -5.36 -20.30
CA GLY A 347 -14.85 -5.93 -19.89
C GLY A 347 -16.05 -5.40 -20.69
N GLY A 348 -15.85 -4.43 -21.58
CA GLY A 348 -16.87 -3.86 -22.45
C GLY A 348 -16.81 -4.49 -23.84
N ILE A 349 -17.90 -5.12 -24.20
CA ILE A 349 -18.25 -5.68 -25.50
C ILE A 349 -17.64 -4.82 -26.63
N LYS A 350 -16.72 -5.40 -27.42
CA LYS A 350 -16.45 -4.90 -28.76
C LYS A 350 -17.64 -5.29 -29.63
N GLU A 351 -18.46 -4.30 -29.98
CA GLU A 351 -19.27 -4.36 -31.19
C GLU A 351 -18.39 -4.22 -32.42
#